data_7cf33daf735f7417f93efc4d4e48a0a5
#
_entry.id   7cf33daf735f7417f93efc4d4e48a0a5
#
_cell.length_a   1.000
_cell.length_b   1.000
_cell.length_c   1.000
_cell.angle_alpha   90.00
_cell.angle_beta   90.00
_cell.angle_gamma   90.00
#
_symmetry.space_group_name_H-M   'P 1'
#
loop_
_entity.id
_entity.type
_entity.pdbx_description
1 polymer ?
#
loop_
_entity_poly.entity_id
_entity_poly.type
_entity_poly.pdbx_seq_one_letter_code
_entity_poly.pdbx_strand_id
1 'polypeptide(L)'
;MKAINNEIIDINCYTLPFEGEKHFATVIMLPFREDVWYKKALPARENFKEVIFQIAEYETVILIIDPSIDEKIVHEFERENIIIYRIKYDDSWARDTSPIFLINRDEDKIVGVDFGFNAYGGKDHGLYYPYDNDDNFAKNLLLELCFPSFKRKDFVLEGGSICCDGKGSLLTTRECLLSPDRNPSMSEEEIGAYLKKSLNVKRVLFLPYGVEDDETGGHVDNVCCFLDDKTILLAYEEDETLPQHERSVANYDYLKSLKTLDGESYNIIKMPFPKKMYIKEEETEDLLIKDDSKKRIKDSPLAGSYVNFYMSEKFIVLPQFLDENDKEAVKILQNYYGDAKKIIPVYSRDILLGGGNIHCITMQIPYSSSFSYIMEARNDK
;
A
#
# COMPACT_ATOMS: atom_id res chain seq x y z
N MET A 1 27.34 16.19 -3.24
CA MET A 1 27.14 14.83 -2.71
C MET A 1 27.52 14.84 -1.25
N LYS A 2 26.55 14.87 -0.32
CA LYS A 2 26.83 14.63 1.11
C LYS A 2 26.95 13.13 1.28
N ALA A 3 28.06 12.67 1.88
CA ALA A 3 28.28 11.27 2.21
C ALA A 3 27.12 10.81 3.10
N ILE A 4 26.38 9.77 2.63
CA ILE A 4 25.51 9.00 3.49
C ILE A 4 26.44 8.39 4.53
N ASN A 5 26.28 8.80 5.79
CA ASN A 5 27.02 8.23 6.90
C ASN A 5 26.80 6.70 6.85
N ASN A 6 27.90 5.94 6.79
CA ASN A 6 27.91 4.50 6.98
C ASN A 6 27.68 4.20 8.49
N GLU A 7 26.65 4.78 9.10
CA GLU A 7 26.23 4.40 10.45
C GLU A 7 25.71 2.96 10.38
N ILE A 8 26.21 2.12 11.25
CA ILE A 8 25.66 0.77 11.43
C ILE A 8 24.28 0.95 12.06
N ILE A 9 23.23 0.69 11.29
CA ILE A 9 21.86 0.78 11.76
C ILE A 9 21.57 -0.40 12.68
N ASP A 10 21.36 -0.13 13.97
CA ASP A 10 20.80 -1.13 14.89
C ASP A 10 19.27 -1.12 14.78
N ILE A 11 18.72 -2.04 14.01
CA ILE A 11 17.28 -2.12 13.74
C ILE A 11 16.45 -2.34 15.02
N ASN A 12 17.05 -2.87 16.09
CA ASN A 12 16.35 -3.10 17.36
C ASN A 12 15.94 -1.80 18.07
N CYS A 13 16.55 -0.67 17.71
CA CYS A 13 16.17 0.65 18.21
C CYS A 13 14.99 1.28 17.43
N TYR A 14 14.52 0.63 16.36
CA TYR A 14 13.44 1.12 15.50
C TYR A 14 12.18 0.29 15.69
N THR A 15 11.04 0.88 15.40
CA THR A 15 9.73 0.21 15.41
C THR A 15 9.00 0.45 14.11
N LEU A 16 8.21 -0.52 13.66
CA LEU A 16 7.27 -0.35 12.56
C LEU A 16 6.04 0.38 13.11
N PRO A 17 5.77 1.64 12.67
CA PRO A 17 4.67 2.43 13.20
C PRO A 17 3.32 1.94 12.69
N PHE A 18 2.25 2.20 13.43
CA PHE A 18 0.88 2.02 12.97
C PHE A 18 0.55 3.03 11.87
N GLU A 19 -0.12 2.61 10.81
CA GLU A 19 -0.44 3.49 9.67
C GLU A 19 -1.39 4.64 10.03
N GLY A 20 -2.21 4.48 11.05
CA GLY A 20 -3.15 5.51 11.52
C GLY A 20 -2.52 6.57 12.44
N GLU A 21 -1.19 6.61 12.58
CA GLU A 21 -0.45 7.66 13.31
C GLU A 21 -0.25 8.90 12.43
N LYS A 22 0.38 9.94 13.01
CA LYS A 22 0.78 11.14 12.27
C LYS A 22 1.89 10.82 11.28
N HIS A 23 1.75 11.29 10.05
CA HIS A 23 2.76 11.20 9.01
C HIS A 23 3.51 12.52 8.82
N PHE A 24 4.73 12.41 8.33
CA PHE A 24 5.47 13.53 7.78
C PHE A 24 4.96 13.85 6.36
N ALA A 25 4.85 12.81 5.53
CA ALA A 25 4.38 12.92 4.15
C ALA A 25 3.85 11.58 3.64
N THR A 26 3.18 11.63 2.49
CA THR A 26 2.74 10.44 1.74
C THR A 26 3.32 10.44 0.34
N VAL A 27 3.98 9.34 -0.02
CA VAL A 27 4.54 9.11 -1.36
C VAL A 27 3.44 8.59 -2.27
N ILE A 28 3.29 9.18 -3.46
CA ILE A 28 2.41 8.72 -4.53
C ILE A 28 3.17 8.80 -5.85
N MET A 29 2.99 7.81 -6.73
CA MET A 29 3.62 7.73 -8.05
C MET A 29 2.56 7.95 -9.13
N LEU A 30 2.77 8.87 -10.08
CA LEU A 30 1.75 9.22 -11.06
C LEU A 30 1.63 8.16 -12.18
N PRO A 31 0.42 7.69 -12.55
CA PRO A 31 0.27 6.66 -13.57
C PRO A 31 0.59 7.16 -14.98
N PHE A 32 1.31 6.33 -15.79
CA PHE A 32 1.70 6.70 -17.15
C PHE A 32 1.73 5.53 -18.14
N ARG A 33 1.73 4.27 -17.69
CA ARG A 33 1.81 3.08 -18.57
C ARG A 33 0.54 2.93 -19.43
N GLU A 34 0.71 2.94 -20.76
CA GLU A 34 -0.40 2.80 -21.70
C GLU A 34 -0.86 1.33 -21.91
N ASP A 35 -0.16 0.34 -21.34
CA ASP A 35 -0.53 -1.08 -21.33
C ASP A 35 -1.33 -1.47 -20.07
N VAL A 36 -1.37 -0.60 -19.06
CA VAL A 36 -2.13 -0.78 -17.81
C VAL A 36 -3.32 0.19 -17.76
N TRP A 37 -3.09 1.44 -18.13
CA TRP A 37 -4.04 2.55 -17.96
C TRP A 37 -4.63 2.98 -19.29
N TYR A 38 -5.91 2.70 -19.51
CA TYR A 38 -6.61 3.04 -20.76
C TYR A 38 -6.63 4.57 -21.02
N LYS A 39 -6.87 4.95 -22.27
CA LYS A 39 -6.89 6.37 -22.70
C LYS A 39 -5.64 7.14 -22.24
N LYS A 40 -4.46 6.49 -22.37
CA LYS A 40 -3.16 7.08 -21.99
C LYS A 40 -3.11 7.53 -20.52
N ALA A 41 -3.69 6.75 -19.63
CA ALA A 41 -3.80 6.99 -18.19
C ALA A 41 -4.61 8.25 -17.81
N LEU A 42 -5.37 8.86 -18.71
CA LEU A 42 -6.11 10.09 -18.41
C LEU A 42 -7.14 9.88 -17.27
N PRO A 43 -8.08 8.89 -17.33
CA PRO A 43 -9.04 8.66 -16.26
C PRO A 43 -8.36 8.29 -14.92
N ALA A 44 -7.34 7.44 -14.99
CA ALA A 44 -6.58 7.08 -13.80
C ALA A 44 -5.93 8.31 -13.15
N ARG A 45 -5.28 9.19 -13.94
CA ARG A 45 -4.68 10.43 -13.42
C ARG A 45 -5.69 11.35 -12.75
N GLU A 46 -6.93 11.45 -13.26
CA GLU A 46 -7.98 12.25 -12.59
C GLU A 46 -8.37 11.63 -11.24
N ASN A 47 -8.48 10.30 -11.12
CA ASN A 47 -8.72 9.65 -9.84
C ASN A 47 -7.51 9.81 -8.87
N PHE A 48 -6.28 9.62 -9.36
CA PHE A 48 -5.06 9.90 -8.57
C PHE A 48 -5.01 11.34 -8.09
N LYS A 49 -5.35 12.30 -8.94
CA LYS A 49 -5.38 13.73 -8.64
C LYS A 49 -6.36 14.04 -7.51
N GLU A 50 -7.56 13.43 -7.52
CA GLU A 50 -8.51 13.57 -6.44
C GLU A 50 -7.92 13.05 -5.12
N VAL A 51 -7.34 11.83 -5.10
CA VAL A 51 -6.68 11.26 -3.92
C VAL A 51 -5.54 12.15 -3.43
N ILE A 52 -4.65 12.60 -4.34
CA ILE A 52 -3.52 13.48 -4.03
C ILE A 52 -4.00 14.77 -3.37
N PHE A 53 -5.03 15.40 -3.93
CA PHE A 53 -5.55 16.67 -3.42
C PHE A 53 -6.25 16.52 -2.08
N GLN A 54 -7.00 15.43 -1.87
CA GLN A 54 -7.61 15.15 -0.57
C GLN A 54 -6.55 14.91 0.52
N ILE A 55 -5.46 14.22 0.22
CA ILE A 55 -4.34 14.04 1.17
C ILE A 55 -3.61 15.36 1.42
N ALA A 56 -3.36 16.15 0.37
CA ALA A 56 -2.63 17.42 0.45
C ALA A 56 -3.35 18.50 1.29
N GLU A 57 -4.66 18.36 1.53
CA GLU A 57 -5.40 19.23 2.48
C GLU A 57 -4.96 19.05 3.93
N TYR A 58 -4.34 17.91 4.28
CA TYR A 58 -4.04 17.54 5.67
C TYR A 58 -2.55 17.29 5.94
N GLU A 59 -1.80 16.83 4.93
CA GLU A 59 -0.40 16.49 5.05
C GLU A 59 0.36 16.67 3.74
N THR A 60 1.67 16.64 3.80
CA THR A 60 2.52 16.77 2.59
C THR A 60 2.40 15.52 1.71
N VAL A 61 2.21 15.72 0.40
CA VAL A 61 2.34 14.67 -0.61
C VAL A 61 3.69 14.81 -1.30
N ILE A 62 4.45 13.72 -1.32
CA ILE A 62 5.65 13.56 -2.16
C ILE A 62 5.19 12.86 -3.43
N LEU A 63 4.98 13.65 -4.48
CA LEU A 63 4.55 13.16 -5.77
C LEU A 63 5.75 12.79 -6.64
N ILE A 64 5.84 11.52 -7.01
CA ILE A 64 6.88 10.99 -7.88
C ILE A 64 6.38 10.98 -9.32
N ILE A 65 7.16 11.57 -10.19
CA ILE A 65 6.87 11.69 -11.62
C ILE A 65 7.97 10.99 -12.41
N ASP A 66 7.61 10.05 -13.30
CA ASP A 66 8.57 9.51 -14.24
C ASP A 66 9.09 10.61 -15.18
N PRO A 67 10.39 10.66 -15.48
CA PRO A 67 10.96 11.69 -16.37
C PRO A 67 10.35 11.76 -17.77
N SER A 68 9.62 10.75 -18.22
CA SER A 68 8.93 10.73 -19.51
C SER A 68 7.59 11.47 -19.53
N ILE A 69 7.01 11.78 -18.35
CA ILE A 69 5.71 12.46 -18.24
C ILE A 69 5.88 13.94 -18.63
N ASP A 70 4.99 14.43 -19.51
CA ASP A 70 4.98 15.80 -20.03
C ASP A 70 4.82 16.84 -18.89
N GLU A 71 5.60 17.93 -18.96
CA GLU A 71 5.54 19.04 -18.00
C GLU A 71 4.16 19.64 -17.85
N LYS A 72 3.34 19.64 -18.91
CA LYS A 72 1.96 20.16 -18.82
C LYS A 72 1.11 19.37 -17.83
N ILE A 73 1.34 18.05 -17.73
CA ILE A 73 0.66 17.19 -16.75
C ILE A 73 1.18 17.51 -15.35
N VAL A 74 2.49 17.72 -15.22
CA VAL A 74 3.13 18.01 -13.93
C VAL A 74 2.61 19.32 -13.32
N HIS A 75 2.47 20.37 -14.13
CA HIS A 75 1.93 21.69 -13.70
C HIS A 75 0.52 21.60 -13.06
N GLU A 76 -0.27 20.58 -13.40
CA GLU A 76 -1.58 20.39 -12.77
C GLU A 76 -1.51 20.05 -11.28
N PHE A 77 -0.35 19.57 -10.81
CA PHE A 77 -0.10 19.16 -9.42
C PHE A 77 0.71 20.18 -8.62
N GLU A 78 1.09 21.32 -9.21
CA GLU A 78 1.80 22.39 -8.50
C GLU A 78 0.88 23.09 -7.51
N ARG A 79 0.95 22.68 -6.23
CA ARG A 79 0.17 23.24 -5.12
C ARG A 79 1.00 23.25 -3.85
N GLU A 80 0.58 24.08 -2.90
CA GLU A 80 1.04 23.99 -1.51
C GLU A 80 0.82 22.55 -0.99
N ASN A 81 1.77 22.05 -0.20
CA ASN A 81 1.80 20.68 0.33
C ASN A 81 2.02 19.56 -0.71
N ILE A 82 2.35 19.85 -1.96
CA ILE A 82 2.80 18.85 -2.94
C ILE A 82 4.24 19.13 -3.34
N ILE A 83 5.11 18.17 -3.05
CA ILE A 83 6.54 18.24 -3.41
C ILE A 83 6.77 17.22 -4.52
N ILE A 84 7.27 17.69 -5.66
CA ILE A 84 7.45 16.88 -6.86
C ILE A 84 8.90 16.44 -7.00
N TYR A 85 9.11 15.12 -7.16
CA TYR A 85 10.42 14.53 -7.50
C TYR A 85 10.33 13.75 -8.81
N ARG A 86 11.40 13.79 -9.59
CA ARG A 86 11.55 13.01 -10.81
C ARG A 86 12.44 11.81 -10.57
N ILE A 87 11.82 10.65 -10.41
CA ILE A 87 12.49 9.35 -10.20
C ILE A 87 11.90 8.37 -11.22
N LYS A 88 12.73 7.54 -11.83
CA LYS A 88 12.23 6.46 -12.70
C LYS A 88 11.57 5.34 -11.91
N TYR A 89 10.45 4.85 -12.43
CA TYR A 89 9.73 3.67 -11.99
C TYR A 89 9.09 2.96 -13.19
N ASP A 90 8.63 1.75 -13.01
CA ASP A 90 7.99 0.97 -14.07
C ASP A 90 6.47 1.00 -13.95
N ASP A 91 5.89 0.98 -12.72
CA ASP A 91 4.44 1.16 -12.49
C ASP A 91 4.16 1.95 -11.20
N SER A 92 2.90 2.38 -10.99
CA SER A 92 2.49 3.45 -10.06
C SER A 92 2.12 2.94 -8.67
N TRP A 93 2.69 1.82 -8.23
CA TRP A 93 2.34 1.14 -6.97
C TRP A 93 3.29 1.54 -5.84
N ALA A 94 3.12 2.77 -5.35
CA ALA A 94 3.99 3.35 -4.32
C ALA A 94 4.02 2.51 -3.02
N ARG A 95 2.93 1.84 -2.66
CA ARG A 95 2.86 0.95 -1.50
C ARG A 95 3.87 -0.18 -1.58
N ASP A 96 4.04 -0.77 -2.77
CA ASP A 96 4.75 -2.02 -2.95
C ASP A 96 6.22 -1.83 -3.30
N THR A 97 6.54 -0.72 -3.97
CA THR A 97 7.90 -0.42 -4.45
C THR A 97 8.67 0.54 -3.55
N SER A 98 7.99 1.29 -2.67
CA SER A 98 8.64 2.19 -1.71
C SER A 98 9.29 1.42 -0.56
N PRO A 99 10.27 2.04 0.15
CA PRO A 99 10.82 1.43 1.35
C PRO A 99 9.74 1.34 2.45
N ILE A 100 9.82 0.29 3.29
CA ILE A 100 9.03 0.23 4.52
C ILE A 100 9.75 1.07 5.58
N PHE A 101 9.09 2.11 6.08
CA PHE A 101 9.69 3.04 7.01
C PHE A 101 9.55 2.59 8.46
N LEU A 102 10.66 2.60 9.19
CA LEU A 102 10.71 2.37 10.63
C LEU A 102 11.16 3.65 11.33
N ILE A 103 10.74 3.83 12.59
CA ILE A 103 11.05 5.00 13.40
C ILE A 103 11.72 4.63 14.71
N ASN A 104 12.81 5.32 15.05
CA ASN A 104 13.39 5.37 16.39
C ASN A 104 12.84 6.64 17.07
N ARG A 105 11.90 6.46 18.00
CA ARG A 105 11.22 7.58 18.66
C ARG A 105 12.11 8.28 19.69
N ASP A 106 13.10 7.59 20.27
CA ASP A 106 14.00 8.15 21.29
C ASP A 106 15.00 9.10 20.66
N GLU A 107 15.47 8.80 19.44
CA GLU A 107 16.43 9.62 18.71
C GLU A 107 15.77 10.46 17.60
N ASP A 108 14.45 10.35 17.43
CA ASP A 108 13.67 11.00 16.36
C ASP A 108 14.24 10.75 14.95
N LYS A 109 14.63 9.50 14.68
CA LYS A 109 15.24 9.07 13.41
C LYS A 109 14.33 8.12 12.65
N ILE A 110 14.38 8.22 11.32
CA ILE A 110 13.69 7.32 10.40
C ILE A 110 14.71 6.51 9.60
N VAL A 111 14.41 5.25 9.34
CA VAL A 111 15.13 4.38 8.42
C VAL A 111 14.16 3.75 7.43
N GLY A 112 14.54 3.63 6.17
CA GLY A 112 13.79 2.87 5.18
C GLY A 112 14.37 1.47 5.01
N VAL A 113 13.52 0.45 5.09
CA VAL A 113 13.89 -0.93 4.77
C VAL A 113 13.66 -1.17 3.29
N ASP A 114 14.74 -1.47 2.57
CA ASP A 114 14.76 -1.68 1.13
C ASP A 114 14.71 -3.18 0.82
N PHE A 115 13.48 -3.72 0.61
CA PHE A 115 13.24 -5.10 0.24
C PHE A 115 13.36 -5.33 -1.27
N GLY A 116 13.46 -6.60 -1.69
CA GLY A 116 13.36 -7.00 -3.08
C GLY A 116 11.93 -6.84 -3.59
N PHE A 117 11.78 -6.42 -4.84
CA PHE A 117 10.53 -6.37 -5.57
C PHE A 117 10.66 -7.12 -6.89
N ASN A 118 9.66 -7.92 -7.28
CA ASN A 118 9.72 -8.76 -8.46
C ASN A 118 8.45 -8.71 -9.33
N ALA A 119 7.74 -7.59 -9.30
CA ALA A 119 6.48 -7.40 -10.04
C ALA A 119 5.45 -8.53 -9.77
N TYR A 120 5.37 -8.98 -8.51
CA TYR A 120 4.40 -9.95 -7.99
C TYR A 120 4.58 -11.40 -8.47
N GLY A 121 5.67 -11.75 -9.14
CA GLY A 121 5.89 -13.13 -9.62
C GLY A 121 7.13 -13.32 -10.47
N GLY A 122 7.99 -12.31 -10.53
CA GLY A 122 9.22 -12.35 -11.31
C GLY A 122 8.96 -12.31 -12.82
N LYS A 123 9.93 -12.80 -13.58
CA LYS A 123 9.88 -12.74 -15.04
C LYS A 123 8.79 -13.64 -15.63
N ASP A 124 8.52 -14.79 -14.99
CA ASP A 124 7.68 -15.83 -15.58
C ASP A 124 6.22 -15.71 -15.18
N HIS A 125 5.93 -15.20 -13.96
CA HIS A 125 4.58 -15.10 -13.41
C HIS A 125 4.19 -13.67 -13.01
N GLY A 126 5.11 -12.71 -13.08
CA GLY A 126 4.87 -11.32 -12.71
C GLY A 126 3.88 -10.61 -13.63
N LEU A 127 3.35 -9.48 -13.15
CA LEU A 127 2.39 -8.68 -13.90
C LEU A 127 3.03 -7.91 -15.06
N TYR A 128 4.35 -7.69 -15.01
CA TYR A 128 5.11 -7.00 -16.06
C TYR A 128 6.62 -7.28 -15.96
N TYR A 129 7.30 -7.10 -17.09
CA TYR A 129 8.75 -7.19 -17.21
C TYR A 129 9.24 -6.20 -18.29
N PRO A 130 10.38 -5.49 -18.11
CA PRO A 130 11.23 -5.47 -16.91
C PRO A 130 10.59 -4.71 -15.73
N TYR A 131 11.12 -4.93 -14.51
CA TYR A 131 10.72 -4.25 -13.28
C TYR A 131 11.94 -3.66 -12.51
N ASP A 132 13.03 -3.46 -13.19
CA ASP A 132 14.30 -3.03 -12.57
C ASP A 132 14.21 -1.64 -11.92
N ASN A 133 13.40 -0.71 -12.48
CA ASN A 133 13.22 0.61 -11.89
C ASN A 133 12.42 0.52 -10.60
N ASP A 134 11.40 -0.32 -10.54
CA ASP A 134 10.57 -0.55 -9.35
C ASP A 134 11.36 -1.28 -8.27
N ASP A 135 12.15 -2.32 -8.62
CA ASP A 135 13.02 -2.99 -7.65
C ASP A 135 14.09 -2.03 -7.07
N ASN A 136 14.55 -1.03 -7.82
CA ASN A 136 15.47 -0.02 -7.33
C ASN A 136 14.80 1.23 -6.76
N PHE A 137 13.46 1.33 -6.81
CA PHE A 137 12.75 2.54 -6.43
C PHE A 137 12.96 2.92 -4.95
N ALA A 138 12.81 1.96 -4.03
CA ALA A 138 13.05 2.20 -2.60
C ALA A 138 14.42 2.82 -2.34
N LYS A 139 15.48 2.25 -2.92
CA LYS A 139 16.85 2.79 -2.80
C LYS A 139 16.95 4.21 -3.37
N ASN A 140 16.37 4.47 -4.55
CA ASN A 140 16.47 5.77 -5.20
C ASN A 140 15.71 6.84 -4.41
N LEU A 141 14.52 6.52 -3.89
CA LEU A 141 13.73 7.42 -3.04
C LEU A 141 14.48 7.76 -1.74
N LEU A 142 15.05 6.76 -1.06
CA LEU A 142 15.83 6.98 0.17
C LEU A 142 17.05 7.87 -0.07
N LEU A 143 17.73 7.71 -1.20
CA LEU A 143 18.85 8.57 -1.60
C LEU A 143 18.38 10.01 -1.83
N GLU A 144 17.27 10.20 -2.56
CA GLU A 144 16.73 11.52 -2.87
C GLU A 144 16.26 12.25 -1.60
N LEU A 145 15.59 11.54 -0.71
CA LEU A 145 15.10 12.08 0.57
C LEU A 145 16.16 12.12 1.67
N CYS A 146 17.37 11.60 1.42
CA CYS A 146 18.47 11.52 2.38
C CYS A 146 18.15 10.70 3.64
N PHE A 147 17.32 9.67 3.53
CA PHE A 147 17.08 8.70 4.59
C PHE A 147 18.13 7.60 4.62
N PRO A 148 18.51 7.09 5.79
CA PRO A 148 19.29 5.85 5.91
C PRO A 148 18.54 4.66 5.33
N SER A 149 19.27 3.72 4.71
CA SER A 149 18.73 2.50 4.11
C SER A 149 19.18 1.26 4.87
N PHE A 150 18.23 0.41 5.24
CA PHE A 150 18.45 -0.93 5.76
C PHE A 150 18.12 -1.96 4.68
N LYS A 151 19.13 -2.51 4.01
CA LYS A 151 18.96 -3.36 2.84
C LYS A 151 18.49 -4.76 3.19
N ARG A 152 17.48 -5.24 2.48
CA ARG A 152 16.87 -6.59 2.54
C ARG A 152 16.50 -7.12 1.15
N LYS A 153 17.34 -6.81 0.14
CA LYS A 153 17.14 -7.22 -1.26
C LYS A 153 17.18 -8.74 -1.50
N ASP A 154 17.62 -9.50 -0.51
CA ASP A 154 17.60 -10.96 -0.48
C ASP A 154 16.22 -11.55 -0.13
N PHE A 155 15.21 -10.71 0.12
CA PHE A 155 13.85 -11.12 0.46
C PHE A 155 12.85 -10.25 -0.31
N VAL A 156 11.93 -10.89 -1.05
CA VAL A 156 10.84 -10.21 -1.77
C VAL A 156 9.71 -9.91 -0.79
N LEU A 157 9.36 -8.63 -0.67
CA LEU A 157 8.26 -8.16 0.17
C LEU A 157 7.68 -6.85 -0.37
N GLU A 158 6.41 -6.83 -0.59
CA GLU A 158 5.62 -5.65 -0.92
C GLU A 158 4.98 -5.05 0.34
N GLY A 159 4.86 -3.72 0.39
CA GLY A 159 4.22 -3.03 1.53
C GLY A 159 2.75 -3.40 1.70
N GLY A 160 2.03 -3.67 0.60
CA GLY A 160 0.63 -4.12 0.62
C GLY A 160 0.43 -5.55 1.14
N SER A 161 1.50 -6.35 1.18
CA SER A 161 1.47 -7.70 1.74
C SER A 161 1.48 -7.76 3.26
N ILE A 162 1.66 -6.62 3.96
CA ILE A 162 1.75 -6.53 5.41
C ILE A 162 0.90 -5.40 5.98
N CYS A 163 0.41 -5.60 7.21
CA CYS A 163 -0.27 -4.57 8.00
C CYS A 163 0.12 -4.71 9.48
N CYS A 164 0.40 -3.62 10.20
CA CYS A 164 0.87 -3.67 11.59
C CYS A 164 0.00 -2.85 12.55
N ASP A 165 0.01 -3.28 13.84
CA ASP A 165 -0.68 -2.60 14.94
C ASP A 165 0.15 -1.50 15.63
N GLY A 166 1.40 -1.29 15.20
CA GLY A 166 2.35 -0.38 15.86
C GLY A 166 2.84 -0.83 17.24
N LYS A 167 2.39 -2.00 17.74
CA LYS A 167 2.77 -2.58 19.05
C LYS A 167 3.63 -3.84 18.91
N GLY A 168 3.75 -4.34 17.68
CA GLY A 168 4.59 -5.47 17.34
C GLY A 168 3.84 -6.68 16.77
N SER A 169 2.55 -6.58 16.45
CA SER A 169 1.85 -7.57 15.65
C SER A 169 1.85 -7.16 14.18
N LEU A 170 2.17 -8.11 13.29
CA LEU A 170 2.16 -7.94 11.84
C LEU A 170 1.18 -8.96 11.26
N LEU A 171 0.22 -8.50 10.46
CA LEU A 171 -0.67 -9.34 9.66
C LEU A 171 -0.13 -9.48 8.25
N THR A 172 -0.30 -10.67 7.69
CA THR A 172 -0.04 -11.01 6.28
C THR A 172 -0.94 -12.17 5.87
N THR A 173 -0.90 -12.61 4.62
CA THR A 173 -1.61 -13.82 4.17
C THR A 173 -0.63 -14.94 3.82
N ARG A 174 -1.04 -16.21 4.05
CA ARG A 174 -0.32 -17.38 3.58
C ARG A 174 -0.27 -17.43 2.06
N GLU A 175 -1.39 -17.11 1.44
CA GLU A 175 -1.53 -17.14 -0.02
C GLU A 175 -0.48 -16.26 -0.70
N CYS A 176 -0.18 -15.07 -0.15
CA CYS A 176 0.85 -14.18 -0.66
C CYS A 176 2.26 -14.64 -0.31
N LEU A 177 2.61 -14.64 0.99
CA LEU A 177 4.02 -14.79 1.38
C LEU A 177 4.58 -16.22 1.28
N LEU A 178 3.70 -17.26 1.28
CA LEU A 178 4.12 -18.64 1.05
C LEU A 178 4.01 -19.04 -0.43
N SER A 179 3.62 -18.12 -1.31
CA SER A 179 3.64 -18.34 -2.75
C SER A 179 5.06 -18.62 -3.26
N PRO A 180 5.22 -19.55 -4.21
CA PRO A 180 6.50 -19.77 -4.88
C PRO A 180 6.98 -18.52 -5.64
N ASP A 181 6.10 -17.56 -5.88
CA ASP A 181 6.38 -16.32 -6.60
C ASP A 181 7.07 -15.24 -5.74
N ARG A 182 7.34 -15.52 -4.46
CA ARG A 182 8.01 -14.58 -3.54
C ARG A 182 9.34 -15.14 -3.03
N ASN A 183 9.28 -15.99 -1.99
CA ASN A 183 10.45 -16.54 -1.30
C ASN A 183 10.37 -18.08 -1.25
N PRO A 184 10.44 -18.80 -2.39
CA PRO A 184 10.06 -20.20 -2.52
C PRO A 184 10.92 -21.19 -1.71
N SER A 185 12.10 -20.78 -1.27
CA SER A 185 13.00 -21.62 -0.47
C SER A 185 12.74 -21.55 1.04
N MET A 186 11.76 -20.76 1.50
CA MET A 186 11.54 -20.48 2.92
C MET A 186 10.19 -21.03 3.40
N SER A 187 10.21 -21.63 4.60
CA SER A 187 9.00 -22.03 5.33
C SER A 187 8.29 -20.83 5.98
N GLU A 188 7.04 -21.05 6.46
CA GLU A 188 6.29 -20.02 7.21
C GLU A 188 7.06 -19.52 8.43
N GLU A 189 7.72 -20.42 9.17
CA GLU A 189 8.53 -20.09 10.33
C GLU A 189 9.75 -19.24 9.97
N GLU A 190 10.43 -19.57 8.87
CA GLU A 190 11.60 -18.83 8.38
C GLU A 190 11.21 -17.45 7.89
N ILE A 191 10.11 -17.31 7.13
CA ILE A 191 9.55 -16.03 6.71
C ILE A 191 9.16 -15.20 7.93
N GLY A 192 8.45 -15.78 8.90
CA GLY A 192 8.08 -15.10 10.13
C GLY A 192 9.28 -14.63 10.94
N ALA A 193 10.34 -15.44 11.02
CA ALA A 193 11.59 -15.09 11.71
C ALA A 193 12.33 -13.95 10.96
N TYR A 194 12.34 -13.99 9.63
CA TYR A 194 12.97 -12.96 8.80
C TYR A 194 12.27 -11.61 8.97
N LEU A 195 10.94 -11.59 8.91
CA LEU A 195 10.13 -10.38 9.09
C LEU A 195 10.29 -9.79 10.49
N LYS A 196 10.25 -10.64 11.54
CA LYS A 196 10.50 -10.17 12.92
C LYS A 196 11.85 -9.47 13.06
N LYS A 197 12.89 -10.03 12.46
CA LYS A 197 14.25 -9.47 12.50
C LYS A 197 14.38 -8.20 11.66
N SER A 198 13.71 -8.12 10.50
CA SER A 198 13.86 -7.02 9.55
C SER A 198 13.02 -5.80 9.90
N LEU A 199 11.85 -6.01 10.52
CA LEU A 199 10.87 -4.97 10.86
C LEU A 199 10.75 -4.74 12.38
N ASN A 200 11.54 -5.45 13.19
CA ASN A 200 11.51 -5.40 14.65
C ASN A 200 10.10 -5.60 15.24
N VAL A 201 9.34 -6.55 14.67
CA VAL A 201 8.03 -6.94 15.19
C VAL A 201 8.12 -8.17 16.09
N LYS A 202 7.18 -8.31 17.02
CA LYS A 202 7.19 -9.40 18.03
C LYS A 202 6.61 -10.69 17.47
N ARG A 203 5.61 -10.58 16.58
CA ARG A 203 4.95 -11.74 15.96
C ARG A 203 4.44 -11.41 14.56
N VAL A 204 4.32 -12.44 13.75
CA VAL A 204 3.69 -12.40 12.42
C VAL A 204 2.48 -13.33 12.45
N LEU A 205 1.35 -12.83 11.98
CA LEU A 205 0.05 -13.51 11.96
C LEU A 205 -0.32 -13.76 10.50
N PHE A 206 -0.40 -15.02 10.11
CA PHE A 206 -0.64 -15.42 8.72
C PHE A 206 -2.11 -15.79 8.52
N LEU A 207 -2.91 -14.88 7.92
CA LEU A 207 -4.27 -15.20 7.50
C LEU A 207 -4.25 -16.31 6.44
N PRO A 208 -5.27 -17.18 6.42
CA PRO A 208 -5.37 -18.25 5.43
C PRO A 208 -5.35 -17.76 3.99
N TYR A 209 -6.16 -16.73 3.65
CA TYR A 209 -6.47 -16.35 2.27
C TYR A 209 -6.40 -14.85 2.03
N GLY A 210 -6.07 -14.49 0.78
CA GLY A 210 -6.27 -13.17 0.18
C GLY A 210 -7.71 -12.98 -0.31
N VAL A 211 -7.92 -11.96 -1.14
CA VAL A 211 -9.17 -11.74 -1.89
C VAL A 211 -9.13 -12.55 -3.18
N GLU A 212 -10.28 -13.09 -3.61
CA GLU A 212 -10.42 -13.78 -4.88
C GLU A 212 -10.08 -12.84 -6.04
N ASP A 213 -9.36 -13.36 -7.04
CA ASP A 213 -8.90 -12.63 -8.24
C ASP A 213 -7.93 -11.46 -7.96
N ASP A 214 -7.36 -11.39 -6.77
CA ASP A 214 -6.31 -10.41 -6.48
C ASP A 214 -5.04 -10.72 -7.30
N GLU A 215 -4.68 -9.79 -8.16
CA GLU A 215 -3.54 -9.91 -9.07
C GLU A 215 -2.18 -9.94 -8.36
N THR A 216 -2.14 -9.43 -7.12
CA THR A 216 -0.93 -9.42 -6.30
C THR A 216 -0.67 -10.76 -5.61
N GLY A 217 -1.58 -11.73 -5.76
CA GLY A 217 -1.50 -13.05 -5.12
C GLY A 217 -1.99 -13.05 -3.67
N GLY A 218 -2.87 -12.14 -3.29
CA GLY A 218 -3.56 -12.13 -2.01
C GLY A 218 -2.95 -11.21 -0.96
N HIS A 219 -2.63 -9.98 -1.33
CA HIS A 219 -2.18 -8.95 -0.40
C HIS A 219 -3.17 -8.74 0.76
N VAL A 220 -2.63 -8.55 1.97
CA VAL A 220 -3.46 -8.36 3.18
C VAL A 220 -4.23 -7.04 3.17
N ASP A 221 -3.76 -6.02 2.47
CA ASP A 221 -4.38 -4.69 2.38
C ASP A 221 -5.73 -4.68 1.66
N ASN A 222 -6.07 -5.76 0.91
CA ASN A 222 -7.40 -6.02 0.38
C ASN A 222 -8.28 -6.83 1.33
N VAL A 223 -7.68 -7.51 2.33
CA VAL A 223 -8.35 -8.45 3.23
C VAL A 223 -8.73 -7.79 4.55
N CYS A 224 -7.75 -7.19 5.22
CA CYS A 224 -7.98 -6.56 6.52
C CYS A 224 -6.89 -5.55 6.89
N CYS A 225 -7.24 -4.67 7.82
CA CYS A 225 -6.27 -3.76 8.44
C CYS A 225 -6.56 -3.60 9.93
N PHE A 226 -5.55 -3.17 10.69
CA PHE A 226 -5.76 -2.68 12.04
C PHE A 226 -6.42 -1.29 12.02
N LEU A 227 -7.44 -1.08 12.84
CA LEU A 227 -7.98 0.26 13.14
C LEU A 227 -7.32 0.85 14.38
N ASP A 228 -6.86 0.00 15.27
CA ASP A 228 -5.99 0.25 16.42
C ASP A 228 -5.32 -1.07 16.86
N ASP A 229 -4.63 -1.10 18.00
CA ASP A 229 -3.93 -2.29 18.52
C ASP A 229 -4.84 -3.42 19.02
N LYS A 230 -6.16 -3.21 19.06
CA LYS A 230 -7.17 -4.17 19.53
C LYS A 230 -8.29 -4.46 18.54
N THR A 231 -8.40 -3.66 17.47
CA THR A 231 -9.51 -3.73 16.51
C THR A 231 -9.00 -3.97 15.11
N ILE A 232 -9.54 -4.97 14.44
CA ILE A 232 -9.26 -5.32 13.06
C ILE A 232 -10.52 -5.12 12.23
N LEU A 233 -10.39 -4.39 11.12
CA LEU A 233 -11.41 -4.30 10.07
C LEU A 233 -11.14 -5.41 9.06
N LEU A 234 -12.12 -6.26 8.81
CA LEU A 234 -12.04 -7.41 7.90
C LEU A 234 -13.04 -7.25 6.76
N ALA A 235 -12.56 -7.29 5.52
CA ALA A 235 -13.43 -7.42 4.36
C ALA A 235 -14.14 -8.77 4.41
N TYR A 236 -15.48 -8.75 4.37
CA TYR A 236 -16.29 -9.94 4.62
C TYR A 236 -17.43 -10.05 3.63
N GLU A 237 -17.47 -11.18 2.90
CA GLU A 237 -18.56 -11.54 2.01
C GLU A 237 -19.61 -12.34 2.78
N GLU A 238 -20.85 -11.84 2.84
CA GLU A 238 -21.97 -12.50 3.52
C GLU A 238 -22.72 -13.48 2.59
N ASP A 239 -22.61 -13.33 1.24
CA ASP A 239 -23.29 -14.22 0.29
C ASP A 239 -22.58 -15.57 0.20
N GLU A 240 -23.16 -16.60 0.80
CA GLU A 240 -22.65 -17.98 0.84
C GLU A 240 -22.52 -18.62 -0.55
N THR A 241 -23.10 -18.04 -1.60
CA THR A 241 -23.01 -18.55 -2.97
C THR A 241 -21.75 -18.08 -3.70
N LEU A 242 -21.04 -17.08 -3.15
CA LEU A 242 -19.82 -16.56 -3.74
C LEU A 242 -18.57 -17.22 -3.14
N PRO A 243 -17.55 -17.55 -3.97
CA PRO A 243 -16.31 -18.17 -3.48
C PRO A 243 -15.58 -17.34 -2.42
N GLN A 244 -15.72 -16.01 -2.46
CA GLN A 244 -15.13 -15.12 -1.48
C GLN A 244 -15.69 -15.33 -0.06
N HIS A 245 -16.91 -15.85 0.08
CA HIS A 245 -17.52 -16.14 1.39
C HIS A 245 -16.68 -17.13 2.21
N GLU A 246 -16.31 -18.28 1.63
CA GLU A 246 -15.50 -19.29 2.33
C GLU A 246 -14.15 -18.73 2.79
N ARG A 247 -13.52 -17.88 1.97
CA ARG A 247 -12.27 -17.17 2.32
C ARG A 247 -12.49 -16.23 3.49
N SER A 248 -13.59 -15.46 3.47
CA SER A 248 -13.95 -14.51 4.53
C SER A 248 -14.22 -15.22 5.86
N VAL A 249 -14.94 -16.34 5.84
CA VAL A 249 -15.20 -17.17 7.03
C VAL A 249 -13.90 -17.70 7.62
N ALA A 250 -13.03 -18.28 6.80
CA ALA A 250 -11.75 -18.82 7.28
C ALA A 250 -10.85 -17.74 7.90
N ASN A 251 -10.77 -16.55 7.28
CA ASN A 251 -10.02 -15.42 7.83
C ASN A 251 -10.63 -14.91 9.13
N TYR A 252 -11.96 -14.81 9.22
CA TYR A 252 -12.69 -14.39 10.44
C TYR A 252 -12.42 -15.35 11.59
N ASP A 253 -12.57 -16.67 11.37
CA ASP A 253 -12.37 -17.69 12.40
C ASP A 253 -10.91 -17.70 12.88
N TYR A 254 -9.95 -17.53 11.98
CA TYR A 254 -8.55 -17.38 12.32
C TYR A 254 -8.33 -16.15 13.22
N LEU A 255 -8.79 -14.97 12.80
CA LEU A 255 -8.64 -13.73 13.58
C LEU A 255 -9.31 -13.83 14.94
N LYS A 256 -10.49 -14.45 15.03
CA LYS A 256 -11.23 -14.67 16.27
C LYS A 256 -10.51 -15.59 17.25
N SER A 257 -9.68 -16.51 16.76
CA SER A 257 -8.86 -17.39 17.57
C SER A 257 -7.66 -16.69 18.19
N LEU A 258 -7.26 -15.53 17.67
CA LEU A 258 -6.07 -14.79 18.08
C LEU A 258 -6.33 -13.97 19.34
N LYS A 259 -5.22 -13.61 20.00
CA LYS A 259 -5.20 -12.69 21.13
C LYS A 259 -4.28 -11.51 20.80
N THR A 260 -4.56 -10.35 21.37
CA THR A 260 -3.65 -9.21 21.38
C THR A 260 -2.35 -9.56 22.11
N LEU A 261 -1.33 -8.70 22.05
CA LEU A 261 -0.10 -8.90 22.84
C LEU A 261 -0.35 -8.88 24.35
N ASP A 262 -1.43 -8.22 24.79
CA ASP A 262 -1.84 -8.15 26.19
C ASP A 262 -2.78 -9.32 26.61
N GLY A 263 -3.05 -10.26 25.71
CA GLY A 263 -3.87 -11.45 25.96
C GLY A 263 -5.38 -11.28 25.80
N GLU A 264 -5.86 -10.11 25.35
CA GLU A 264 -7.28 -9.84 25.06
C GLU A 264 -7.69 -10.43 23.70
N SER A 265 -8.98 -10.60 23.46
CA SER A 265 -9.48 -10.94 22.11
C SER A 265 -9.52 -9.71 21.24
N TYR A 266 -9.21 -9.87 19.94
CA TYR A 266 -9.46 -8.79 18.99
C TYR A 266 -10.95 -8.50 18.82
N ASN A 267 -11.29 -7.22 18.70
CA ASN A 267 -12.56 -6.77 18.16
C ASN A 267 -12.48 -6.83 16.64
N ILE A 268 -13.35 -7.61 15.99
CA ILE A 268 -13.35 -7.76 14.52
C ILE A 268 -14.59 -7.08 13.98
N ILE A 269 -14.39 -6.04 13.18
CA ILE A 269 -15.44 -5.33 12.48
C ILE A 269 -15.48 -5.82 11.04
N LYS A 270 -16.65 -6.27 10.57
CA LYS A 270 -16.84 -6.68 9.19
C LYS A 270 -17.11 -5.48 8.30
N MET A 271 -16.42 -5.44 7.16
CA MET A 271 -16.61 -4.48 6.08
C MET A 271 -17.14 -5.23 4.86
N PRO A 272 -18.30 -4.87 4.27
CA PRO A 272 -18.77 -5.56 3.08
C PRO A 272 -17.80 -5.38 1.91
N PHE A 273 -17.85 -6.28 0.94
CA PHE A 273 -17.25 -6.05 -0.37
C PHE A 273 -18.19 -5.18 -1.24
N PRO A 274 -17.66 -4.43 -2.22
CA PRO A 274 -18.48 -3.98 -3.34
C PRO A 274 -18.93 -5.18 -4.16
N LYS A 275 -20.02 -5.05 -4.93
CA LYS A 275 -20.41 -6.07 -5.89
C LYS A 275 -19.25 -6.41 -6.83
N LYS A 276 -19.14 -7.69 -7.21
CA LYS A 276 -18.11 -8.13 -8.13
C LYS A 276 -18.11 -7.28 -9.40
N MET A 277 -16.97 -6.69 -9.69
CA MET A 277 -16.77 -5.83 -10.84
C MET A 277 -15.93 -6.51 -11.91
N TYR A 278 -16.14 -6.09 -13.14
CA TYR A 278 -15.41 -6.59 -14.31
C TYR A 278 -14.97 -5.43 -15.18
N ILE A 279 -13.90 -5.62 -15.95
CA ILE A 279 -13.42 -4.66 -16.94
C ILE A 279 -14.47 -4.57 -18.07
N LYS A 280 -14.89 -3.35 -18.40
CA LYS A 280 -15.83 -3.08 -19.49
C LYS A 280 -15.09 -2.87 -20.81
N GLU A 281 -15.81 -2.96 -21.94
CA GLU A 281 -15.25 -2.75 -23.29
C GLU A 281 -14.60 -1.36 -23.42
N GLU A 282 -15.31 -0.31 -22.97
CA GLU A 282 -14.82 1.08 -23.04
C GLU A 282 -13.59 1.36 -22.16
N GLU A 283 -13.31 0.49 -21.18
CA GLU A 283 -12.15 0.58 -20.29
C GLU A 283 -10.90 -0.12 -20.86
N THR A 284 -11.01 -0.69 -22.06
CA THR A 284 -9.90 -1.28 -22.81
C THR A 284 -9.48 -0.45 -24.02
N GLU A 285 -10.13 0.72 -24.23
CA GLU A 285 -9.82 1.60 -25.34
C GLU A 285 -8.38 2.13 -25.26
N ASP A 286 -7.68 2.09 -26.39
CA ASP A 286 -6.30 2.58 -26.57
C ASP A 286 -5.24 1.89 -25.65
N LEU A 287 -5.57 0.75 -25.03
CA LEU A 287 -4.56 -0.03 -24.30
C LEU A 287 -3.54 -0.63 -25.26
N LEU A 288 -2.28 -0.41 -24.98
CA LEU A 288 -1.19 -1.07 -25.70
C LEU A 288 -1.08 -2.53 -25.24
N ILE A 289 -1.08 -3.45 -26.19
CA ILE A 289 -0.86 -4.87 -25.89
C ILE A 289 0.65 -5.13 -25.92
N LYS A 290 1.20 -5.55 -24.77
CA LYS A 290 2.58 -6.01 -24.64
C LYS A 290 2.62 -7.48 -24.25
N ASP A 291 3.58 -8.24 -24.75
CA ASP A 291 3.71 -9.67 -24.43
C ASP A 291 4.29 -9.93 -23.04
N ASP A 292 5.02 -8.94 -22.52
CA ASP A 292 5.69 -8.96 -21.20
C ASP A 292 4.90 -8.21 -20.11
N SER A 293 3.59 -8.00 -20.34
CA SER A 293 2.69 -7.37 -19.38
C SER A 293 1.34 -8.10 -19.34
N LYS A 294 0.72 -8.18 -18.15
CA LYS A 294 -0.62 -8.72 -17.99
C LYS A 294 -1.62 -7.93 -18.82
N LYS A 295 -2.36 -8.63 -19.66
CA LYS A 295 -3.34 -8.03 -20.57
C LYS A 295 -4.60 -7.64 -19.80
N ARG A 296 -5.01 -6.38 -19.94
CA ARG A 296 -6.30 -5.86 -19.46
C ARG A 296 -7.36 -6.12 -20.53
N ILE A 297 -8.20 -7.12 -20.33
CA ILE A 297 -9.21 -7.53 -21.29
C ILE A 297 -10.60 -7.41 -20.69
N LYS A 298 -11.61 -7.15 -21.56
CA LYS A 298 -13.00 -7.15 -21.19
C LYS A 298 -13.38 -8.41 -20.41
N ASP A 299 -14.32 -8.25 -19.48
CA ASP A 299 -14.84 -9.30 -18.60
C ASP A 299 -13.82 -9.91 -17.63
N SER A 300 -12.57 -9.38 -17.56
CA SER A 300 -11.65 -9.74 -16.48
C SER A 300 -12.18 -9.24 -15.14
N PRO A 301 -12.17 -10.07 -14.08
CA PRO A 301 -12.63 -9.66 -12.75
C PRO A 301 -11.67 -8.64 -12.12
N LEU A 302 -12.23 -7.80 -11.24
CA LEU A 302 -11.51 -6.80 -10.46
C LEU A 302 -11.68 -7.10 -8.97
N ALA A 303 -10.58 -7.16 -8.23
CA ALA A 303 -10.55 -7.42 -6.79
C ALA A 303 -10.77 -6.12 -5.98
N GLY A 304 -11.99 -5.55 -6.06
CA GLY A 304 -12.36 -4.35 -5.31
C GLY A 304 -12.54 -4.63 -3.82
N SER A 305 -11.98 -3.77 -2.95
CA SER A 305 -12.16 -3.84 -1.50
C SER A 305 -12.20 -2.45 -0.87
N TYR A 306 -13.19 -2.21 0.01
CA TYR A 306 -13.22 -0.98 0.81
C TYR A 306 -12.13 -0.92 1.88
N VAL A 307 -11.48 -2.04 2.21
CA VAL A 307 -10.37 -2.08 3.18
C VAL A 307 -9.09 -1.49 2.59
N ASN A 308 -8.97 -1.40 1.27
CA ASN A 308 -7.82 -0.82 0.59
C ASN A 308 -7.87 0.73 0.58
N PHE A 309 -8.02 1.33 1.77
CA PHE A 309 -8.06 2.78 1.98
C PHE A 309 -6.71 3.31 2.48
N TYR A 310 -6.48 4.61 2.30
CA TYR A 310 -5.40 5.33 2.95
C TYR A 310 -5.86 5.86 4.31
N MET A 311 -5.06 5.66 5.36
CA MET A 311 -5.35 6.12 6.72
C MET A 311 -4.21 6.99 7.26
N SER A 312 -4.56 8.12 7.87
CA SER A 312 -3.66 9.00 8.62
C SER A 312 -4.22 9.27 10.02
N GLU A 313 -3.52 10.05 10.84
CA GLU A 313 -3.97 10.40 12.19
C GLU A 313 -5.39 10.97 12.22
N LYS A 314 -5.73 11.84 11.27
CA LYS A 314 -6.96 12.66 11.31
C LYS A 314 -7.99 12.31 10.23
N PHE A 315 -7.64 11.54 9.24
CA PHE A 315 -8.53 11.25 8.12
C PHE A 315 -8.26 9.88 7.49
N ILE A 316 -9.24 9.43 6.73
CA ILE A 316 -9.18 8.23 5.89
C ILE A 316 -9.69 8.63 4.49
N VAL A 317 -8.93 8.29 3.45
CA VAL A 317 -9.40 8.36 2.06
C VAL A 317 -9.91 7.00 1.65
N LEU A 318 -11.23 6.88 1.54
CA LEU A 318 -11.95 5.62 1.38
C LEU A 318 -12.37 5.40 -0.07
N PRO A 319 -11.99 4.27 -0.72
CA PRO A 319 -12.41 3.99 -2.08
C PRO A 319 -13.93 3.85 -2.19
N GLN A 320 -14.48 4.35 -3.30
CA GLN A 320 -15.90 4.23 -3.67
C GLN A 320 -16.01 3.75 -5.12
N PHE A 321 -17.05 2.98 -5.41
CA PHE A 321 -17.20 2.29 -6.68
C PHE A 321 -18.54 2.58 -7.39
N LEU A 322 -19.35 3.52 -6.88
CA LEU A 322 -20.76 3.73 -7.26
C LEU A 322 -21.61 2.48 -6.97
N ASP A 323 -21.30 1.82 -5.87
CA ASP A 323 -21.91 0.60 -5.39
C ASP A 323 -22.89 0.88 -4.24
N GLU A 324 -23.86 -0.02 -4.03
CA GLU A 324 -24.85 0.11 -2.96
C GLU A 324 -24.21 0.07 -1.55
N ASN A 325 -23.05 -0.61 -1.40
CA ASN A 325 -22.30 -0.74 -0.16
C ASN A 325 -21.40 0.46 0.14
N ASP A 326 -21.22 1.41 -0.79
CA ASP A 326 -20.40 2.61 -0.59
C ASP A 326 -20.79 3.37 0.69
N LYS A 327 -22.08 3.54 0.92
CA LYS A 327 -22.62 4.26 2.10
C LYS A 327 -22.40 3.48 3.39
N GLU A 328 -22.53 2.16 3.35
CA GLU A 328 -22.31 1.31 4.54
C GLU A 328 -20.83 1.30 4.93
N ALA A 329 -19.92 1.26 3.96
CA ALA A 329 -18.48 1.36 4.19
C ALA A 329 -18.11 2.67 4.91
N VAL A 330 -18.64 3.81 4.45
CA VAL A 330 -18.47 5.11 5.13
C VAL A 330 -19.02 5.06 6.57
N LYS A 331 -20.23 4.54 6.74
CA LYS A 331 -20.91 4.48 8.05
C LYS A 331 -20.16 3.60 9.05
N ILE A 332 -19.60 2.46 8.64
CA ILE A 332 -18.81 1.58 9.50
C ILE A 332 -17.63 2.34 10.10
N LEU A 333 -16.83 3.01 9.26
CA LEU A 333 -15.67 3.78 9.72
C LEU A 333 -16.07 5.01 10.51
N GLN A 334 -17.15 5.71 10.13
CA GLN A 334 -17.68 6.86 10.86
C GLN A 334 -18.19 6.47 12.25
N ASN A 335 -18.84 5.31 12.38
CA ASN A 335 -19.30 4.79 13.67
C ASN A 335 -18.13 4.41 14.59
N TYR A 336 -17.03 3.90 14.01
CA TYR A 336 -15.86 3.52 14.77
C TYR A 336 -15.05 4.73 15.26
N TYR A 337 -14.73 5.65 14.36
CA TYR A 337 -13.87 6.79 14.67
C TYR A 337 -14.62 8.03 15.19
N GLY A 338 -15.93 8.16 14.93
CA GLY A 338 -16.68 9.38 15.26
C GLY A 338 -16.03 10.61 14.65
N ASP A 339 -15.76 11.60 15.49
CA ASP A 339 -15.09 12.85 15.09
C ASP A 339 -13.55 12.76 15.14
N ALA A 340 -12.98 11.61 15.55
CA ALA A 340 -11.53 11.44 15.66
C ALA A 340 -10.84 11.40 14.29
N LYS A 341 -11.51 10.82 13.28
CA LYS A 341 -11.01 10.82 11.90
C LYS A 341 -12.12 11.21 10.92
N LYS A 342 -11.78 12.09 9.98
CA LYS A 342 -12.67 12.43 8.86
C LYS A 342 -12.64 11.32 7.82
N ILE A 343 -13.79 10.78 7.43
CA ILE A 343 -13.91 9.81 6.34
C ILE A 343 -14.16 10.59 5.04
N ILE A 344 -13.27 10.43 4.07
CA ILE A 344 -13.28 11.11 2.77
C ILE A 344 -13.53 10.06 1.69
N PRO A 345 -14.77 9.91 1.22
CA PRO A 345 -15.07 8.98 0.13
C PRO A 345 -14.55 9.53 -1.21
N VAL A 346 -13.80 8.70 -1.97
CA VAL A 346 -13.26 9.06 -3.28
C VAL A 346 -13.58 7.96 -4.29
N TYR A 347 -14.18 8.32 -5.42
CA TYR A 347 -14.40 7.40 -6.53
C TYR A 347 -13.04 6.93 -7.07
N SER A 348 -12.86 5.61 -7.18
CA SER A 348 -11.53 5.03 -7.43
C SER A 348 -11.53 3.85 -8.41
N ARG A 349 -12.61 3.69 -9.20
CA ARG A 349 -12.69 2.60 -10.19
C ARG A 349 -11.54 2.64 -11.19
N ASP A 350 -11.15 3.83 -11.65
CA ASP A 350 -10.07 3.96 -12.63
C ASP A 350 -8.68 3.60 -12.03
N ILE A 351 -8.53 3.69 -10.71
CA ILE A 351 -7.37 3.12 -10.00
C ILE A 351 -7.47 1.60 -9.97
N LEU A 352 -8.64 1.06 -9.65
CA LEU A 352 -8.89 -0.38 -9.56
C LEU A 352 -8.64 -1.12 -10.88
N LEU A 353 -8.88 -0.48 -12.02
CA LEU A 353 -8.57 -1.03 -13.35
C LEU A 353 -7.09 -1.37 -13.53
N GLY A 354 -6.20 -0.70 -12.82
CA GLY A 354 -4.77 -1.03 -12.77
C GLY A 354 -4.41 -2.25 -11.94
N GLY A 355 -5.33 -2.76 -11.11
CA GLY A 355 -5.14 -3.96 -10.29
C GLY A 355 -5.02 -3.72 -8.78
N GLY A 356 -5.06 -2.45 -8.31
CA GLY A 356 -5.00 -2.05 -6.90
C GLY A 356 -5.95 -0.91 -6.59
N ASN A 357 -5.85 -0.30 -5.40
CA ASN A 357 -6.68 0.84 -5.03
C ASN A 357 -5.91 1.90 -4.23
N ILE A 358 -6.58 2.72 -3.43
CA ILE A 358 -6.04 3.91 -2.76
C ILE A 358 -4.86 3.58 -1.84
N HIS A 359 -4.92 2.49 -1.07
CA HIS A 359 -3.79 2.04 -0.25
C HIS A 359 -2.58 1.66 -1.11
N CYS A 360 -2.79 0.92 -2.18
CA CYS A 360 -1.72 0.44 -3.08
C CYS A 360 -0.93 1.59 -3.75
N ILE A 361 -1.59 2.72 -4.02
CA ILE A 361 -0.93 3.88 -4.66
C ILE A 361 -0.24 4.83 -3.66
N THR A 362 -0.32 4.55 -2.36
CA THR A 362 0.16 5.44 -1.29
C THR A 362 1.15 4.74 -0.37
N MET A 363 2.22 5.45 0.06
CA MET A 363 3.12 4.99 1.12
C MET A 363 3.42 6.14 2.08
N GLN A 364 3.04 5.97 3.34
CA GLN A 364 3.28 6.97 4.39
C GLN A 364 4.74 6.98 4.85
N ILE A 365 5.24 8.17 5.13
CA ILE A 365 6.50 8.39 5.85
C ILE A 365 6.13 8.82 7.28
N PRO A 366 6.55 8.10 8.34
CA PRO A 366 6.19 8.43 9.71
C PRO A 366 6.72 9.81 10.10
N TYR A 367 6.03 10.47 11.03
CA TYR A 367 6.41 11.79 11.48
C TYR A 367 7.70 11.76 12.33
N SER A 368 8.64 12.63 11.98
CA SER A 368 9.84 12.97 12.75
C SER A 368 10.06 14.48 12.67
N SER A 369 10.29 15.13 13.80
CA SER A 369 10.54 16.56 13.85
C SER A 369 11.89 16.92 13.21
N SER A 370 12.88 16.04 13.35
CA SER A 370 14.21 16.22 12.76
C SER A 370 14.17 16.23 11.23
N PHE A 371 13.27 15.43 10.64
CA PHE A 371 13.13 15.40 9.19
C PHE A 371 12.35 16.59 8.63
N SER A 372 11.34 17.07 9.33
CA SER A 372 10.59 18.28 8.96
C SER A 372 11.52 19.47 8.76
N TYR A 373 12.49 19.64 9.67
CA TYR A 373 13.48 20.71 9.58
C TYR A 373 14.40 20.61 8.33
N ILE A 374 14.77 19.39 7.93
CA ILE A 374 15.61 19.17 6.73
C ILE A 374 14.87 19.58 5.45
N MET A 375 13.56 19.31 5.36
CA MET A 375 12.76 19.65 4.18
C MET A 375 12.46 21.15 4.10
N GLU A 376 12.16 21.82 5.23
CA GLU A 376 12.00 23.28 5.29
C GLU A 376 13.27 24.01 4.79
N ALA A 377 14.43 23.57 5.26
CA ALA A 377 15.72 24.15 4.86
C ALA A 377 16.08 23.91 3.36
N ARG A 378 15.38 23.00 2.65
CA ARG A 378 15.54 22.77 1.20
C ARG A 378 14.61 23.66 0.37
N ASN A 379 13.40 23.94 0.87
CA ASN A 379 12.44 24.81 0.20
C ASN A 379 12.87 26.28 0.21
N ASP A 380 13.80 26.67 1.11
CA ASP A 380 14.38 28.01 1.18
C ASP A 380 15.60 28.23 0.25
N LYS A 381 15.89 27.28 -0.62
CA LYS A 381 16.98 27.36 -1.63
C LYS A 381 16.46 27.23 -3.05
#